data_d23841aa8bce0a059fc1eb0c7d84fbd1
#
_entry.id   d23841aa8bce0a059fc1eb0c7d84fbd1
#
_cell.length_a   1.000
_cell.length_b   1.000
_cell.length_c   1.000
_cell.angle_alpha   90.00
_cell.angle_beta   90.00
_cell.angle_gamma   90.00
#
_symmetry.space_group_name_H-M   'P 1'
#
loop_
_entity.id
_entity.type
_entity.pdbx_description
1 polymer ?
#
loop_
_entity_poly.entity_id
_entity_poly.type
_entity_poly.pdbx_seq_one_letter_code
_entity_poly.pdbx_strand_id
1 'polypeptide(L)'
;TNQIISLPISNTTGKQTKLINAGDIENKGIEVALSGTPFRNKNFGWDITLNFTKNQNKINKLHPELSTYELMSTDFAKVIAREGGSYGDIVGYRYKRNEEGQKLVDKNGLPILESTIDTENPLGNYLPDWTSSMVHSFRVKDFFLSFQLDFRKGGDIYMGSLSRGDNYGTSRASLRGREEWYAGNGGIVAEGINPDGEVNTLAVNPQEYFSRIAKAGEEYVYDGTNLRLRELTVGYNMPRRILDKTPFSDIRISLWGRNLWMIYSHIPGYDPESSFSTGNGEGIELSSFPSTRSFGINVKFSF
;
A
#
# COMPACT_ATOMS: atom_id res chain seq x y z
N THR A 1 -20.48 14.68 -9.62
CA THR A 1 -21.35 14.64 -10.83
C THR A 1 -20.54 15.04 -12.05
N ASN A 2 -20.76 14.37 -13.20
CA ASN A 2 -20.18 14.70 -14.52
C ASN A 2 -18.64 14.67 -14.57
N GLN A 3 -18.02 13.62 -14.08
CA GLN A 3 -16.57 13.45 -14.23
C GLN A 3 -16.23 13.16 -15.72
N ILE A 4 -15.17 13.80 -16.20
CA ILE A 4 -14.65 13.56 -17.54
C ILE A 4 -13.67 12.40 -17.47
N ILE A 5 -13.95 11.33 -18.22
CA ILE A 5 -13.05 10.19 -18.36
C ILE A 5 -12.65 9.99 -19.82
N SER A 6 -11.50 9.36 -20.01
CA SER A 6 -10.97 9.00 -21.31
C SER A 6 -11.41 7.58 -21.68
N LEU A 7 -12.28 7.44 -22.66
CA LEU A 7 -12.75 6.14 -23.15
C LEU A 7 -11.89 5.70 -24.33
N PRO A 8 -11.30 4.48 -24.30
CA PRO A 8 -10.67 3.89 -25.46
C PRO A 8 -11.70 3.69 -26.58
N ILE A 9 -11.35 4.07 -27.80
CA ILE A 9 -12.20 3.86 -28.97
C ILE A 9 -11.46 3.08 -30.04
N SER A 10 -12.20 2.52 -31.01
CA SER A 10 -11.62 1.74 -32.07
C SER A 10 -10.57 2.56 -32.86
N ASN A 11 -9.39 1.99 -33.04
CA ASN A 11 -8.29 2.58 -33.80
C ASN A 11 -8.69 2.92 -35.26
N THR A 12 -9.76 2.33 -35.77
CA THR A 12 -10.31 2.65 -37.11
C THR A 12 -10.81 4.08 -37.24
N THR A 13 -11.08 4.76 -36.11
CA THR A 13 -11.49 6.17 -36.11
C THR A 13 -10.32 7.16 -36.25
N GLY A 14 -9.08 6.67 -36.26
CA GLY A 14 -7.87 7.49 -36.26
C GLY A 14 -7.57 8.17 -34.91
N LYS A 15 -8.32 7.85 -33.85
CA LYS A 15 -8.13 8.35 -32.49
C LYS A 15 -8.04 7.16 -31.52
N GLN A 16 -7.25 7.30 -30.48
CA GLN A 16 -7.09 6.24 -29.47
C GLN A 16 -8.13 6.35 -28.35
N THR A 17 -8.55 7.58 -28.04
CA THR A 17 -9.46 7.84 -26.92
C THR A 17 -10.46 8.96 -27.25
N LYS A 18 -11.60 8.93 -26.56
CA LYS A 18 -12.62 9.98 -26.56
C LYS A 18 -12.85 10.43 -25.12
N LEU A 19 -12.85 11.73 -24.87
CA LEU A 19 -13.26 12.27 -23.59
C LEU A 19 -14.80 12.32 -23.53
N ILE A 20 -15.35 11.75 -22.48
CA ILE A 20 -16.79 11.71 -22.24
C ILE A 20 -17.10 12.15 -20.81
N ASN A 21 -18.24 12.76 -20.61
CA ASN A 21 -18.80 12.99 -19.28
C ASN A 21 -19.42 11.67 -18.80
N ALA A 22 -18.70 10.96 -17.94
CA ALA A 22 -19.13 9.64 -17.53
C ALA A 22 -18.75 9.40 -16.08
N GLY A 23 -19.70 9.54 -15.24
CA GLY A 23 -19.59 9.10 -13.86
C GLY A 23 -20.20 10.07 -12.86
N ASP A 24 -20.91 9.48 -11.94
CA ASP A 24 -21.35 10.09 -10.70
C ASP A 24 -20.65 9.37 -9.56
N ILE A 25 -19.72 10.09 -8.91
CA ILE A 25 -18.93 9.58 -7.80
C ILE A 25 -19.30 10.37 -6.56
N GLU A 26 -19.66 9.66 -5.52
CA GLU A 26 -19.95 10.21 -4.20
C GLU A 26 -18.78 9.95 -3.25
N ASN A 27 -18.33 11.00 -2.56
CA ASN A 27 -17.37 10.92 -1.47
C ASN A 27 -18.01 11.45 -0.20
N LYS A 28 -17.97 10.67 0.87
CA LYS A 28 -18.43 11.05 2.20
C LYS A 28 -17.34 10.77 3.21
N GLY A 29 -17.06 11.72 4.09
CA GLY A 29 -15.98 11.53 5.04
C GLY A 29 -16.11 12.37 6.30
N ILE A 30 -15.23 12.07 7.25
CA ILE A 30 -15.07 12.79 8.50
C ILE A 30 -13.59 13.14 8.62
N GLU A 31 -13.31 14.41 8.88
CA GLU A 31 -11.99 14.90 9.20
C GLU A 31 -12.02 15.56 10.57
N VAL A 32 -11.08 15.18 11.43
CA VAL A 32 -10.96 15.70 12.79
C VAL A 32 -9.52 16.14 13.01
N ALA A 33 -9.35 17.39 13.45
CA ALA A 33 -8.07 17.91 13.90
C ALA A 33 -8.22 18.39 15.35
N LEU A 34 -7.48 17.75 16.26
CA LEU A 34 -7.48 18.09 17.68
C LEU A 34 -6.06 18.47 18.10
N SER A 35 -5.94 19.61 18.77
CA SER A 35 -4.67 20.03 19.37
C SER A 35 -4.90 20.39 20.83
N GLY A 36 -3.94 20.06 21.67
CA GLY A 36 -4.01 20.34 23.09
C GLY A 36 -2.65 20.36 23.76
N THR A 37 -2.63 20.94 24.94
CA THR A 37 -1.46 20.98 25.81
C THR A 37 -1.82 20.25 27.11
N PRO A 38 -1.65 18.89 27.16
CA PRO A 38 -2.02 18.11 28.34
C PRO A 38 -1.26 18.56 29.60
N PHE A 39 -0.04 19.02 29.42
CA PHE A 39 0.78 19.45 30.55
C PHE A 39 1.73 20.59 30.17
N ARG A 40 1.76 21.64 31.02
CA ARG A 40 2.70 22.76 30.85
C ARG A 40 3.05 23.36 32.21
N ASN A 41 4.36 23.47 32.47
CA ASN A 41 4.91 24.23 33.58
C ASN A 41 6.19 24.98 33.13
N LYS A 42 6.92 25.61 34.07
CA LYS A 42 8.12 26.40 33.76
C LYS A 42 9.20 25.57 33.03
N ASN A 43 9.37 24.29 33.40
CA ASN A 43 10.49 23.47 32.93
C ASN A 43 10.08 22.39 31.95
N PHE A 44 8.77 22.07 31.83
CA PHE A 44 8.26 21.01 30.98
C PHE A 44 6.99 21.46 30.26
N GLY A 45 6.88 21.11 29.02
CA GLY A 45 5.68 21.29 28.20
C GLY A 45 5.48 20.06 27.33
N TRP A 46 4.22 19.66 27.18
CA TRP A 46 3.80 18.62 26.25
C TRP A 46 2.62 19.11 25.45
N ASP A 47 2.81 19.23 24.15
CA ASP A 47 1.76 19.55 23.20
C ASP A 47 1.51 18.31 22.32
N ILE A 48 0.24 18.05 21.99
CA ILE A 48 -0.19 16.96 21.13
C ILE A 48 -1.12 17.50 20.06
N THR A 49 -0.93 17.00 18.83
CA THR A 49 -1.86 17.24 17.72
C THR A 49 -2.22 15.89 17.11
N LEU A 50 -3.52 15.63 17.00
CA LEU A 50 -4.10 14.46 16.35
C LEU A 50 -4.87 14.91 15.12
N ASN A 51 -4.59 14.30 13.99
CA ASN A 51 -5.40 14.39 12.78
C ASN A 51 -5.96 13.00 12.48
N PHE A 52 -7.23 12.94 12.14
CA PHE A 52 -7.94 11.72 11.77
C PHE A 52 -8.77 12.00 10.53
N THR A 53 -8.70 11.10 9.55
CA THR A 53 -9.48 11.20 8.30
C THR A 53 -10.06 9.84 7.97
N LYS A 54 -11.36 9.82 7.72
CA LYS A 54 -12.07 8.68 7.16
C LYS A 54 -12.86 9.16 5.95
N ASN A 55 -12.65 8.54 4.79
CA ASN A 55 -13.38 8.81 3.57
C ASN A 55 -14.01 7.51 3.05
N GLN A 56 -15.23 7.58 2.55
CA GLN A 56 -15.90 6.51 1.83
C GLN A 56 -16.24 7.03 0.45
N ASN A 57 -15.92 6.22 -0.54
CA ASN A 57 -16.18 6.50 -1.93
C ASN A 57 -17.21 5.51 -2.48
N LYS A 58 -18.10 5.99 -3.34
CA LYS A 58 -19.04 5.15 -4.06
C LYS A 58 -19.24 5.68 -5.48
N ILE A 59 -19.21 4.78 -6.43
CA ILE A 59 -19.56 5.08 -7.81
C ILE A 59 -21.05 4.79 -8.00
N ASN A 60 -21.84 5.85 -8.07
CA ASN A 60 -23.28 5.73 -8.25
C ASN A 60 -23.63 5.36 -9.69
N LYS A 61 -22.88 5.88 -10.67
CA LYS A 61 -23.14 5.63 -12.09
C LYS A 61 -21.87 5.80 -12.93
N LEU A 62 -21.69 4.92 -13.89
CA LEU A 62 -20.76 5.07 -14.99
C LEU A 62 -21.50 5.39 -16.30
N HIS A 63 -20.75 5.55 -17.41
CA HIS A 63 -21.34 5.68 -18.72
C HIS A 63 -22.12 4.41 -19.10
N PRO A 64 -23.31 4.48 -19.72
CA PRO A 64 -24.15 3.31 -20.03
C PRO A 64 -23.44 2.17 -20.80
N GLU A 65 -22.40 2.50 -21.54
CA GLU A 65 -21.61 1.51 -22.28
C GLU A 65 -20.47 0.88 -21.46
N LEU A 66 -20.30 1.28 -20.18
CA LEU A 66 -19.22 0.83 -19.30
C LEU A 66 -19.79 0.22 -18.03
N SER A 67 -19.56 -1.06 -17.80
CA SER A 67 -19.78 -1.70 -16.50
C SER A 67 -18.62 -1.41 -15.53
N THR A 68 -17.40 -1.29 -16.07
CA THR A 68 -16.17 -1.00 -15.32
C THR A 68 -15.30 -0.05 -16.12
N TYR A 69 -14.50 0.74 -15.40
CA TYR A 69 -13.47 1.60 -15.99
C TYR A 69 -12.10 1.25 -15.39
N GLU A 70 -11.16 0.86 -16.27
CA GLU A 70 -9.81 0.51 -15.87
C GLU A 70 -9.00 1.77 -15.54
N LEU A 71 -8.48 1.84 -14.31
CA LEU A 71 -7.64 2.93 -13.82
C LEU A 71 -6.17 2.62 -14.03
N MET A 72 -5.80 1.36 -13.82
CA MET A 72 -4.44 0.84 -13.97
C MET A 72 -4.50 -0.67 -14.21
N SER A 73 -3.56 -1.17 -14.99
CA SER A 73 -3.44 -2.59 -15.33
C SER A 73 -2.00 -3.05 -15.23
N THR A 74 -1.84 -4.26 -14.74
CA THR A 74 -0.61 -5.06 -14.83
C THR A 74 -0.93 -6.39 -15.49
N ASP A 75 0.05 -7.29 -15.59
CA ASP A 75 -0.14 -8.60 -16.22
C ASP A 75 -1.20 -9.45 -15.49
N PHE A 76 -1.34 -9.32 -14.17
CA PHE A 76 -2.13 -10.26 -13.35
C PHE A 76 -3.13 -9.59 -12.41
N ALA A 77 -3.14 -8.27 -12.34
CA ALA A 77 -4.08 -7.49 -11.55
C ALA A 77 -4.40 -6.15 -12.21
N LYS A 78 -5.57 -5.62 -11.90
CA LYS A 78 -6.06 -4.32 -12.37
C LYS A 78 -6.64 -3.55 -11.21
N VAL A 79 -6.59 -2.23 -11.31
CA VAL A 79 -7.36 -1.31 -10.49
C VAL A 79 -8.49 -0.76 -11.33
N ILE A 80 -9.71 -0.88 -10.86
CA ILE A 80 -10.91 -0.50 -11.60
C ILE A 80 -11.81 0.43 -10.78
N ALA A 81 -12.64 1.14 -11.50
CA ALA A 81 -13.84 1.78 -10.98
C ALA A 81 -15.05 1.02 -11.51
N ARG A 82 -15.97 0.61 -10.63
CA ARG A 82 -17.15 -0.21 -10.97
C ARG A 82 -18.42 0.48 -10.51
N GLU A 83 -19.47 0.48 -11.35
CA GLU A 83 -20.78 1.00 -10.97
C GLU A 83 -21.35 0.23 -9.77
N GLY A 84 -21.84 0.95 -8.77
CA GLY A 84 -22.32 0.41 -7.50
C GLY A 84 -21.22 0.02 -6.50
N GLY A 85 -19.95 -0.07 -6.94
CA GLY A 85 -18.76 -0.36 -6.13
C GLY A 85 -18.02 0.89 -5.69
N SER A 86 -16.78 0.69 -5.28
CA SER A 86 -15.86 1.75 -4.91
C SER A 86 -14.95 2.15 -6.07
N TYR A 87 -14.39 3.35 -5.98
CA TYR A 87 -13.27 3.74 -6.79
C TYR A 87 -12.00 3.07 -6.26
N GLY A 88 -11.27 2.36 -7.14
CA GLY A 88 -10.02 1.73 -6.74
C GLY A 88 -10.14 0.28 -6.27
N ASP A 89 -11.15 -0.44 -6.74
CA ASP A 89 -11.27 -1.88 -6.55
C ASP A 89 -10.11 -2.58 -7.26
N ILE A 90 -9.40 -3.46 -6.54
CA ILE A 90 -8.32 -4.28 -7.07
C ILE A 90 -8.91 -5.61 -7.50
N VAL A 91 -8.75 -5.98 -8.76
CA VAL A 91 -9.21 -7.25 -9.33
C VAL A 91 -8.04 -7.99 -9.96
N GLY A 92 -8.10 -9.30 -9.97
CA GLY A 92 -7.03 -10.13 -10.50
C GLY A 92 -7.44 -11.59 -10.62
N TYR A 93 -6.56 -12.41 -11.18
CA TYR A 93 -6.81 -13.84 -11.27
C TYR A 93 -6.86 -14.48 -9.89
N ARG A 94 -7.84 -15.38 -9.71
CA ARG A 94 -8.04 -16.18 -8.50
C ARG A 94 -7.66 -17.62 -8.74
N TYR A 95 -7.40 -18.35 -7.66
CA TYR A 95 -7.37 -19.80 -7.71
C TYR A 95 -8.78 -20.34 -7.98
N LYS A 96 -8.86 -21.33 -8.86
CA LYS A 96 -10.10 -22.08 -9.04
C LYS A 96 -10.36 -22.93 -7.81
N ARG A 97 -11.62 -22.93 -7.35
CA ARG A 97 -12.06 -23.65 -6.15
C ARG A 97 -13.25 -24.54 -6.45
N ASN A 98 -13.40 -25.60 -5.65
CA ASN A 98 -14.61 -26.41 -5.65
C ASN A 98 -15.73 -25.73 -4.84
N GLU A 99 -16.87 -26.39 -4.71
CA GLU A 99 -18.04 -25.89 -3.98
C GLU A 99 -17.78 -25.73 -2.48
N GLU A 100 -16.83 -26.48 -1.91
CA GLU A 100 -16.38 -26.40 -0.51
C GLU A 100 -15.33 -25.28 -0.30
N GLY A 101 -14.96 -24.54 -1.36
CA GLY A 101 -13.98 -23.44 -1.31
C GLY A 101 -12.51 -23.88 -1.33
N GLN A 102 -12.23 -25.17 -1.51
CA GLN A 102 -10.88 -25.72 -1.58
C GLN A 102 -10.25 -25.41 -2.94
N LYS A 103 -8.96 -25.04 -2.95
CA LYS A 103 -8.21 -24.81 -4.20
C LYS A 103 -8.13 -26.09 -5.02
N LEU A 104 -8.17 -25.98 -6.34
CA LEU A 104 -8.01 -27.10 -7.25
C LEU A 104 -6.60 -27.10 -7.83
N VAL A 105 -6.04 -28.30 -7.99
CA VAL A 105 -4.77 -28.53 -8.71
C VAL A 105 -5.02 -29.35 -9.96
N ASP A 106 -4.16 -29.19 -10.96
CA ASP A 106 -4.21 -29.96 -12.19
C ASP A 106 -3.57 -31.36 -11.99
N LYS A 107 -3.64 -32.22 -13.02
CA LYS A 107 -3.03 -33.55 -13.01
C LYS A 107 -1.52 -33.56 -12.77
N ASN A 108 -0.85 -32.42 -12.92
CA ASN A 108 0.57 -32.27 -12.65
C ASN A 108 0.84 -31.72 -11.23
N GLY A 109 -0.19 -31.54 -10.38
CA GLY A 109 -0.06 -31.03 -9.03
C GLY A 109 0.08 -29.51 -8.94
N LEU A 110 -0.13 -28.75 -10.02
CA LEU A 110 -0.03 -27.29 -10.04
C LEU A 110 -1.38 -26.63 -9.78
N PRO A 111 -1.47 -25.53 -9.03
CA PRO A 111 -2.71 -24.82 -8.80
C PRO A 111 -3.38 -24.38 -10.11
N ILE A 112 -4.70 -24.54 -10.19
CA ILE A 112 -5.51 -24.05 -11.30
C ILE A 112 -5.97 -22.64 -10.99
N LEU A 113 -5.84 -21.75 -11.97
CA LEU A 113 -6.35 -20.37 -11.89
C LEU A 113 -7.63 -20.25 -12.70
N GLU A 114 -8.50 -19.31 -12.31
CA GLU A 114 -9.63 -18.92 -13.13
C GLU A 114 -9.14 -18.36 -14.48
N SER A 115 -9.90 -18.60 -15.53
CA SER A 115 -9.53 -18.17 -16.89
C SER A 115 -9.80 -16.67 -17.14
N THR A 116 -10.62 -16.05 -16.29
CA THR A 116 -11.03 -14.66 -16.40
C THR A 116 -10.91 -13.95 -15.06
N ILE A 117 -10.72 -12.64 -15.11
CA ILE A 117 -10.74 -11.81 -13.92
C ILE A 117 -12.20 -11.47 -13.58
N ASP A 118 -12.62 -11.82 -12.36
CA ASP A 118 -13.92 -11.45 -11.82
C ASP A 118 -13.88 -9.98 -11.39
N THR A 119 -14.63 -9.14 -12.08
CA THR A 119 -14.75 -7.71 -11.79
C THR A 119 -15.86 -7.39 -10.79
N GLU A 120 -16.77 -8.33 -10.51
CA GLU A 120 -17.87 -8.14 -9.57
C GLU A 120 -17.45 -8.39 -8.12
N ASN A 121 -16.46 -9.26 -7.90
CA ASN A 121 -15.93 -9.60 -6.60
C ASN A 121 -14.45 -9.18 -6.52
N PRO A 122 -14.13 -7.95 -6.13
CA PRO A 122 -12.75 -7.48 -6.05
C PRO A 122 -11.93 -8.27 -5.03
N LEU A 123 -10.62 -8.31 -5.22
CA LEU A 123 -9.65 -8.88 -4.28
C LEU A 123 -9.43 -7.97 -3.08
N GLY A 124 -9.65 -6.69 -3.26
CA GLY A 124 -9.49 -5.64 -2.26
C GLY A 124 -9.78 -4.27 -2.86
N ASN A 125 -9.54 -3.23 -2.07
CA ASN A 125 -9.66 -1.84 -2.50
C ASN A 125 -8.50 -1.01 -1.93
N TYR A 126 -7.90 -0.13 -2.73
CA TYR A 126 -6.71 0.62 -2.28
C TYR A 126 -7.03 1.78 -1.32
N LEU A 127 -8.27 2.20 -1.22
CA LEU A 127 -8.65 3.27 -0.32
C LEU A 127 -8.57 2.81 1.15
N PRO A 128 -7.90 3.54 2.02
CA PRO A 128 -7.84 3.17 3.43
C PRO A 128 -9.19 3.34 4.10
N ASP A 129 -9.49 2.47 5.07
CA ASP A 129 -10.65 2.61 5.94
C ASP A 129 -10.60 3.95 6.69
N TRP A 130 -9.41 4.32 7.14
CA TRP A 130 -9.09 5.60 7.75
C TRP A 130 -7.56 5.80 7.88
N THR A 131 -7.17 7.05 8.02
CA THR A 131 -5.79 7.44 8.34
C THR A 131 -5.76 8.36 9.55
N SER A 132 -4.66 8.32 10.28
CA SER A 132 -4.44 9.21 11.42
C SER A 132 -2.98 9.61 11.50
N SER A 133 -2.70 10.84 11.90
CA SER A 133 -1.37 11.25 12.29
C SER A 133 -1.37 11.85 13.68
N MET A 134 -0.35 11.56 14.46
CA MET A 134 -0.20 12.06 15.81
C MET A 134 1.17 12.69 15.97
N VAL A 135 1.19 13.99 16.30
CA VAL A 135 2.42 14.75 16.57
C VAL A 135 2.50 14.99 18.07
N HIS A 136 3.60 14.55 18.66
CA HIS A 136 3.95 14.87 20.05
C HIS A 136 5.10 15.85 20.05
N SER A 137 4.99 16.90 20.84
CA SER A 137 6.05 17.88 21.06
C SER A 137 6.28 18.05 22.55
N PHE A 138 7.51 17.79 22.96
CA PHE A 138 7.96 17.91 24.36
C PHE A 138 9.00 19.03 24.46
N ARG A 139 8.89 19.82 25.52
CA ARG A 139 9.91 20.81 25.89
C ARG A 139 10.34 20.52 27.33
N VAL A 140 11.63 20.34 27.51
CA VAL A 140 12.28 20.13 28.82
C VAL A 140 13.36 21.20 28.98
N LYS A 141 13.07 22.27 29.71
CA LYS A 141 13.90 23.48 29.79
C LYS A 141 14.21 24.01 28.38
N ASP A 142 15.48 23.96 27.99
CA ASP A 142 15.98 24.47 26.72
C ASP A 142 15.99 23.40 25.61
N PHE A 143 15.74 22.14 25.96
CA PHE A 143 15.63 21.03 25.00
C PHE A 143 14.21 20.90 24.49
N PHE A 144 14.08 20.48 23.23
CA PHE A 144 12.80 20.05 22.67
C PHE A 144 12.94 18.75 21.87
N LEU A 145 11.91 17.98 21.91
CA LEU A 145 11.74 16.73 21.17
C LEU A 145 10.38 16.79 20.49
N SER A 146 10.32 16.51 19.20
CA SER A 146 9.06 16.33 18.49
C SER A 146 9.12 15.06 17.67
N PHE A 147 8.04 14.27 17.65
CA PHE A 147 7.93 13.15 16.75
C PHE A 147 6.51 13.03 16.21
N GLN A 148 6.42 12.50 15.00
CA GLN A 148 5.16 12.22 14.31
C GLN A 148 5.03 10.73 14.05
N LEU A 149 3.88 10.19 14.45
CA LEU A 149 3.43 8.84 14.13
C LEU A 149 2.31 8.94 13.11
N ASP A 150 2.45 8.22 12.00
CA ASP A 150 1.41 8.07 10.99
C ASP A 150 0.86 6.65 11.05
N PHE A 151 -0.46 6.54 11.04
CA PHE A 151 -1.18 5.28 11.02
C PHE A 151 -2.14 5.26 9.82
N ARG A 152 -2.09 4.17 9.08
CA ARG A 152 -3.04 3.84 8.02
C ARG A 152 -3.71 2.51 8.36
N LYS A 153 -5.04 2.47 8.32
CA LYS A 153 -5.83 1.24 8.45
C LYS A 153 -6.46 0.89 7.13
N GLY A 154 -6.27 -0.35 6.69
CA GLY A 154 -6.82 -0.84 5.42
C GLY A 154 -6.17 -0.20 4.19
N GLY A 155 -6.84 -0.33 3.09
CA GLY A 155 -6.32 0.05 1.77
C GLY A 155 -5.37 -1.00 1.24
N ASP A 156 -5.93 -1.93 0.46
CA ASP A 156 -5.18 -3.06 -0.07
C ASP A 156 -4.21 -2.63 -1.17
N ILE A 157 -3.14 -3.41 -1.34
CA ILE A 157 -2.11 -3.14 -2.34
C ILE A 157 -1.75 -4.44 -3.03
N TYR A 158 -1.81 -4.46 -4.36
CA TYR A 158 -1.24 -5.54 -5.15
C TYR A 158 0.28 -5.38 -5.23
N MET A 159 1.00 -6.37 -4.72
CA MET A 159 2.46 -6.39 -4.63
C MET A 159 3.06 -7.08 -5.86
N GLY A 160 3.11 -6.36 -6.98
CA GLY A 160 3.62 -6.88 -8.24
C GLY A 160 5.12 -7.23 -8.21
N SER A 161 5.90 -6.55 -7.38
CA SER A 161 7.32 -6.89 -7.19
C SER A 161 7.50 -8.23 -6.49
N LEU A 162 6.62 -8.59 -5.53
CA LEU A 162 6.65 -9.92 -4.92
C LEU A 162 6.25 -11.00 -5.94
N SER A 163 5.18 -10.78 -6.69
CA SER A 163 4.75 -11.67 -7.78
C SER A 163 5.88 -11.93 -8.77
N ARG A 164 6.54 -10.87 -9.25
CA ARG A 164 7.68 -11.00 -10.17
C ARG A 164 8.89 -11.68 -9.51
N GLY A 165 9.16 -11.35 -8.24
CA GLY A 165 10.23 -11.98 -7.47
C GLY A 165 10.04 -13.50 -7.35
N ASP A 166 8.82 -13.95 -7.12
CA ASP A 166 8.47 -15.36 -7.09
C ASP A 166 8.60 -15.99 -8.49
N ASN A 167 8.02 -15.35 -9.52
CA ASN A 167 8.09 -15.84 -10.90
C ASN A 167 9.53 -16.05 -11.40
N TYR A 168 10.42 -15.11 -11.08
CA TYR A 168 11.82 -15.18 -11.51
C TYR A 168 12.75 -15.87 -10.51
N GLY A 169 12.20 -16.32 -9.38
CA GLY A 169 12.98 -17.02 -8.37
C GLY A 169 13.96 -16.13 -7.59
N THR A 170 13.72 -14.83 -7.52
CA THR A 170 14.57 -13.86 -6.82
C THR A 170 14.04 -13.48 -5.43
N SER A 171 12.83 -13.89 -5.09
CA SER A 171 12.25 -13.71 -3.76
C SER A 171 12.78 -14.71 -2.75
N ARG A 172 12.70 -14.37 -1.46
CA ARG A 172 13.02 -15.32 -0.39
C ARG A 172 12.06 -16.51 -0.35
N ALA A 173 10.78 -16.28 -0.65
CA ALA A 173 9.77 -17.33 -0.69
C ALA A 173 10.09 -18.39 -1.74
N SER A 174 10.62 -17.99 -2.88
CA SER A 174 10.98 -18.87 -3.99
C SER A 174 12.17 -19.81 -3.71
N LEU A 175 12.83 -19.71 -2.55
CA LEU A 175 13.87 -20.66 -2.12
C LEU A 175 13.25 -21.99 -1.65
N ARG A 176 11.97 -21.98 -1.25
CA ARG A 176 11.29 -23.18 -0.73
C ARG A 176 11.30 -24.30 -1.76
N GLY A 177 11.67 -25.48 -1.34
CA GLY A 177 11.63 -26.71 -2.14
C GLY A 177 12.76 -26.86 -3.17
N ARG A 178 13.66 -25.86 -3.33
CA ARG A 178 14.73 -25.92 -4.34
C ARG A 178 15.76 -26.99 -4.04
N GLU A 179 16.29 -27.00 -2.82
CA GLU A 179 17.33 -27.94 -2.43
C GLU A 179 16.80 -29.39 -2.48
N GLU A 180 15.57 -29.60 -1.99
CA GLU A 180 14.90 -30.90 -2.02
C GLU A 180 14.69 -31.37 -3.45
N TRP A 181 14.27 -30.48 -4.35
CA TRP A 181 14.07 -30.79 -5.76
C TRP A 181 15.36 -31.23 -6.45
N TYR A 182 16.44 -30.43 -6.30
CA TYR A 182 17.71 -30.75 -6.93
C TYR A 182 18.45 -31.97 -6.31
N ALA A 183 18.15 -32.27 -5.05
CA ALA A 183 18.61 -33.48 -4.39
C ALA A 183 17.78 -34.74 -4.76
N GLY A 184 16.72 -34.59 -5.53
CA GLY A 184 15.81 -35.70 -5.88
C GLY A 184 14.92 -36.16 -4.72
N ASN A 185 14.78 -35.35 -3.66
CA ASN A 185 14.07 -35.69 -2.43
C ASN A 185 12.65 -35.09 -2.36
N GLY A 186 12.11 -34.59 -3.47
CA GLY A 186 10.79 -33.99 -3.50
C GLY A 186 10.76 -32.65 -4.23
N GLY A 187 9.95 -31.72 -3.75
CA GLY A 187 9.71 -30.42 -4.33
C GLY A 187 8.66 -29.69 -3.52
N ILE A 188 7.79 -28.94 -4.19
CA ILE A 188 6.64 -28.28 -3.54
C ILE A 188 5.38 -29.08 -3.78
N VAL A 189 4.71 -29.48 -2.73
CA VAL A 189 3.34 -29.99 -2.80
C VAL A 189 2.40 -28.78 -2.66
N ALA A 190 1.69 -28.45 -3.74
CA ALA A 190 0.70 -27.38 -3.70
C ALA A 190 -0.54 -27.83 -2.91
N GLU A 191 -1.05 -26.96 -2.06
CA GLU A 191 -2.31 -27.16 -1.36
C GLU A 191 -3.47 -27.19 -2.37
N GLY A 192 -4.31 -28.19 -2.29
CA GLY A 192 -5.51 -28.29 -3.13
C GLY A 192 -6.00 -29.72 -3.33
N ILE A 193 -7.12 -29.82 -4.08
CA ILE A 193 -7.76 -31.08 -4.45
C ILE A 193 -7.40 -31.42 -5.88
N ASN A 194 -6.96 -32.64 -6.10
CA ASN A 194 -6.60 -33.17 -7.42
C ASN A 194 -7.87 -33.50 -8.25
N PRO A 195 -7.74 -33.84 -9.53
CA PRO A 195 -8.89 -34.20 -10.38
C PRO A 195 -9.69 -35.45 -9.93
N ASP A 196 -9.10 -36.29 -9.09
CA ASP A 196 -9.74 -37.49 -8.54
C ASP A 196 -10.54 -37.19 -7.26
N GLY A 197 -10.53 -35.91 -6.79
CA GLY A 197 -11.26 -35.49 -5.59
C GLY A 197 -10.48 -35.72 -4.29
N GLU A 198 -9.19 -36.02 -4.36
CA GLU A 198 -8.34 -36.30 -3.21
C GLU A 198 -7.41 -35.12 -2.92
N VAL A 199 -6.90 -35.06 -1.69
CA VAL A 199 -5.88 -34.05 -1.32
C VAL A 199 -4.62 -34.29 -2.16
N ASN A 200 -4.11 -33.23 -2.78
CA ASN A 200 -2.90 -33.32 -3.57
C ASN A 200 -1.67 -33.70 -2.73
N THR A 201 -0.96 -34.72 -3.21
CA THR A 201 0.32 -35.18 -2.62
C THR A 201 1.48 -35.12 -3.61
N LEU A 202 1.23 -34.65 -4.84
CA LEU A 202 2.21 -34.62 -5.90
C LEU A 202 3.15 -33.43 -5.70
N ALA A 203 4.45 -33.72 -5.55
CA ALA A 203 5.49 -32.72 -5.49
C ALA A 203 5.86 -32.24 -6.89
N VAL A 204 5.94 -30.93 -7.08
CA VAL A 204 6.26 -30.29 -8.35
C VAL A 204 7.55 -29.49 -8.28
N ASN A 205 8.10 -29.19 -9.45
CA ASN A 205 9.26 -28.30 -9.58
C ASN A 205 8.95 -26.93 -8.97
N PRO A 206 9.77 -26.43 -8.03
CA PRO A 206 9.57 -25.10 -7.44
C PRO A 206 9.47 -23.98 -8.47
N GLN A 207 10.22 -24.01 -9.55
CA GLN A 207 10.14 -23.02 -10.62
C GLN A 207 8.77 -22.99 -11.28
N GLU A 208 8.18 -24.15 -11.57
CA GLU A 208 6.85 -24.26 -12.18
C GLU A 208 5.78 -23.81 -11.19
N TYR A 209 5.91 -24.19 -9.91
CA TYR A 209 5.01 -23.75 -8.85
C TYR A 209 4.98 -22.24 -8.71
N PHE A 210 6.15 -21.61 -8.51
CA PHE A 210 6.25 -20.16 -8.32
C PHE A 210 5.85 -19.39 -9.58
N SER A 211 6.16 -19.88 -10.78
CA SER A 211 5.70 -19.31 -12.03
C SER A 211 4.18 -19.40 -12.20
N ARG A 212 3.54 -20.40 -11.61
CA ARG A 212 2.09 -20.55 -11.63
C ARG A 212 1.41 -19.60 -10.64
N ILE A 213 1.84 -19.60 -9.38
CA ILE A 213 1.22 -18.78 -8.34
C ILE A 213 1.45 -17.29 -8.57
N ALA A 214 2.59 -16.91 -9.18
CA ALA A 214 2.86 -15.51 -9.53
C ALA A 214 1.77 -14.87 -10.40
N LYS A 215 1.00 -15.67 -11.12
CA LYS A 215 -0.14 -15.21 -11.93
C LYS A 215 -1.43 -15.09 -11.14
N ALA A 216 -1.50 -15.63 -9.93
CA ALA A 216 -2.66 -15.53 -9.05
C ALA A 216 -2.66 -14.15 -8.38
N GLY A 217 -3.43 -13.19 -8.91
CA GLY A 217 -3.52 -11.84 -8.33
C GLY A 217 -3.89 -11.86 -6.84
N GLU A 218 -4.77 -12.79 -6.44
CA GLU A 218 -5.21 -12.90 -5.04
C GLU A 218 -4.08 -13.26 -4.06
N GLU A 219 -3.00 -13.90 -4.51
CA GLU A 219 -1.86 -14.26 -3.65
C GLU A 219 -1.03 -13.03 -3.25
N TYR A 220 -1.11 -11.95 -4.02
CA TYR A 220 -0.26 -10.79 -3.88
C TYR A 220 -1.00 -9.50 -3.53
N VAL A 221 -2.28 -9.59 -3.16
CA VAL A 221 -3.02 -8.46 -2.58
C VAL A 221 -2.88 -8.51 -1.07
N TYR A 222 -2.29 -7.47 -0.49
CA TYR A 222 -1.99 -7.34 0.94
C TYR A 222 -2.73 -6.15 1.54
N ASP A 223 -3.18 -6.31 2.78
CA ASP A 223 -3.70 -5.19 3.59
C ASP A 223 -2.59 -4.15 3.81
N GLY A 224 -2.81 -2.91 3.40
CA GLY A 224 -1.89 -1.79 3.52
C GLY A 224 -1.80 -1.17 4.91
N THR A 225 -2.42 -1.79 5.94
CA THR A 225 -2.35 -1.31 7.32
C THR A 225 -0.90 -1.20 7.78
N ASN A 226 -0.53 -0.01 8.26
CA ASN A 226 0.82 0.25 8.75
C ASN A 226 0.86 1.35 9.80
N LEU A 227 1.95 1.36 10.58
CA LEU A 227 2.30 2.40 11.55
C LEU A 227 3.76 2.80 11.32
N ARG A 228 4.00 4.10 11.15
CA ARG A 228 5.31 4.66 10.82
C ARG A 228 5.72 5.78 11.77
N LEU A 229 6.98 5.78 12.20
CA LEU A 229 7.63 6.96 12.74
C LEU A 229 8.04 7.86 11.57
N ARG A 230 7.19 8.85 11.29
CA ARG A 230 7.31 9.72 10.12
C ARG A 230 8.43 10.73 10.27
N GLU A 231 8.48 11.40 11.41
CA GLU A 231 9.47 12.42 11.70
C GLU A 231 9.90 12.36 13.18
N LEU A 232 11.16 12.62 13.42
CA LEU A 232 11.73 12.85 14.74
C LEU A 232 12.63 14.06 14.66
N THR A 233 12.42 15.02 15.56
CA THR A 233 13.26 16.22 15.70
C THR A 233 13.69 16.37 17.15
N VAL A 234 14.98 16.52 17.38
CA VAL A 234 15.57 16.83 18.68
C VAL A 234 16.34 18.13 18.55
N GLY A 235 16.12 19.05 19.46
CA GLY A 235 16.82 20.31 19.38
C GLY A 235 17.04 21.01 20.71
N TYR A 236 17.81 22.05 20.64
CA TYR A 236 18.25 22.86 21.76
C TYR A 236 18.10 24.34 21.45
N ASN A 237 17.47 25.10 22.34
CA ASN A 237 17.40 26.53 22.31
C ASN A 237 18.52 27.11 23.18
N MET A 238 19.37 27.96 22.61
CA MET A 238 20.48 28.56 23.35
C MET A 238 19.95 29.45 24.48
N PRO A 239 20.36 29.24 25.76
CA PRO A 239 19.91 30.10 26.85
C PRO A 239 20.35 31.57 26.64
N ARG A 240 19.50 32.53 27.00
CA ARG A 240 19.76 33.96 26.87
C ARG A 240 21.10 34.39 27.47
N ARG A 241 21.46 33.87 28.63
CA ARG A 241 22.74 34.17 29.30
C ARG A 241 23.99 33.94 28.42
N ILE A 242 23.88 33.04 27.42
CA ILE A 242 24.96 32.79 26.46
C ILE A 242 24.87 33.81 25.33
N LEU A 243 23.65 34.21 24.94
CA LEU A 243 23.37 35.11 23.82
C LEU A 243 23.63 36.60 24.17
N ASP A 244 23.58 36.98 25.46
CA ASP A 244 23.72 38.36 25.91
C ASP A 244 25.00 39.08 25.42
N LYS A 245 26.04 38.32 25.02
CA LYS A 245 27.28 38.82 24.47
C LYS A 245 27.40 38.69 22.96
N THR A 246 26.30 38.35 22.30
CA THR A 246 26.23 38.12 20.85
C THR A 246 25.18 39.05 20.23
N PRO A 247 25.20 39.29 18.92
CA PRO A 247 24.15 40.06 18.24
C PRO A 247 22.85 39.30 18.07
N PHE A 248 22.75 38.04 18.57
CA PHE A 248 21.60 37.18 18.36
C PHE A 248 20.63 37.27 19.54
N SER A 249 19.35 37.40 19.23
CA SER A 249 18.25 37.34 20.21
C SER A 249 17.78 35.90 20.50
N ASP A 250 17.96 35.00 19.53
CA ASP A 250 17.65 33.57 19.67
C ASP A 250 18.55 32.74 18.73
N ILE A 251 19.04 31.61 19.24
CA ILE A 251 19.71 30.56 18.45
C ILE A 251 19.08 29.24 18.80
N ARG A 252 18.58 28.54 17.77
CA ARG A 252 18.04 27.18 17.89
C ARG A 252 18.80 26.24 16.97
N ILE A 253 19.24 25.12 17.52
CA ILE A 253 19.91 24.05 16.77
C ILE A 253 19.04 22.80 16.88
N SER A 254 18.75 22.13 15.78
CA SER A 254 18.01 20.86 15.80
C SER A 254 18.54 19.87 14.77
N LEU A 255 18.46 18.61 15.14
CA LEU A 255 18.63 17.46 14.28
C LEU A 255 17.26 16.90 13.96
N TRP A 256 17.03 16.56 12.72
CA TRP A 256 15.78 15.93 12.31
C TRP A 256 16.03 14.74 11.41
N GLY A 257 15.08 13.81 11.43
CA GLY A 257 15.05 12.67 10.53
C GLY A 257 13.63 12.35 10.10
N ARG A 258 13.46 11.92 8.85
CA ARG A 258 12.17 11.55 8.25
C ARG A 258 12.15 10.12 7.75
N ASN A 259 10.96 9.50 7.76
CA ASN A 259 10.72 8.11 7.36
C ASN A 259 11.63 7.12 8.11
N LEU A 260 11.79 7.33 9.42
CA LEU A 260 12.84 6.68 10.21
C LEU A 260 12.58 5.21 10.42
N TRP A 261 11.34 4.83 10.69
CA TRP A 261 11.02 3.49 11.08
C TRP A 261 9.59 3.09 10.71
N MET A 262 9.46 1.99 9.98
CA MET A 262 8.21 1.26 9.82
C MET A 262 8.05 0.39 11.07
N ILE A 263 7.21 0.83 12.01
CA ILE A 263 6.99 0.14 13.29
C ILE A 263 6.19 -1.14 13.06
N TYR A 264 5.19 -1.05 12.19
CA TYR A 264 4.30 -2.15 11.85
C TYR A 264 3.85 -2.07 10.39
N SER A 265 3.75 -3.22 9.72
CA SER A 265 3.20 -3.37 8.37
C SER A 265 2.76 -4.81 8.15
N HIS A 266 1.66 -5.03 7.43
CA HIS A 266 1.25 -6.35 6.95
C HIS A 266 2.03 -6.77 5.70
N ILE A 267 2.64 -5.82 4.97
CA ILE A 267 3.36 -6.11 3.74
C ILE A 267 4.79 -6.58 4.08
N PRO A 268 5.18 -7.78 3.68
CA PRO A 268 6.50 -8.33 4.01
C PRO A 268 7.62 -7.71 3.16
N GLY A 269 8.51 -6.95 3.81
CA GLY A 269 9.77 -6.50 3.20
C GLY A 269 9.66 -5.36 2.19
N TYR A 270 8.46 -4.81 1.97
CA TYR A 270 8.22 -3.67 1.07
C TYR A 270 7.58 -2.50 1.82
N ASP A 271 7.74 -1.32 1.25
CA ASP A 271 7.11 -0.11 1.79
C ASP A 271 5.67 0.00 1.27
N PRO A 272 4.65 0.01 2.15
CA PRO A 272 3.24 0.13 1.74
C PRO A 272 2.90 1.48 1.09
N GLU A 273 3.79 2.47 1.15
CA GLU A 273 3.61 3.75 0.46
C GLU A 273 4.29 3.77 -0.92
N SER A 274 4.99 2.69 -1.30
CA SER A 274 5.52 2.56 -2.66
C SER A 274 4.37 2.35 -3.63
N SER A 275 4.29 3.18 -4.65
CA SER A 275 3.27 3.12 -5.69
C SER A 275 3.91 3.13 -7.07
N PHE A 276 3.38 2.33 -7.98
CA PHE A 276 3.78 2.33 -9.38
C PHE A 276 3.37 3.62 -10.10
N SER A 277 2.29 4.24 -9.65
CA SER A 277 1.73 5.46 -10.23
C SER A 277 1.35 6.45 -9.14
N THR A 278 1.48 7.73 -9.43
CA THR A 278 1.01 8.85 -8.58
C THR A 278 -0.37 9.36 -9.00
N GLY A 279 -1.00 8.73 -9.99
CA GLY A 279 -2.31 9.08 -10.50
C GLY A 279 -3.43 8.20 -9.92
N ASN A 280 -4.52 8.09 -10.66
CA ASN A 280 -5.71 7.35 -10.26
C ASN A 280 -5.52 5.81 -10.18
N GLY A 281 -4.35 5.30 -10.54
CA GLY A 281 -3.98 3.88 -10.49
C GLY A 281 -3.17 3.50 -9.26
N GLU A 282 -3.37 4.17 -8.13
CA GLU A 282 -2.83 3.73 -6.83
C GLU A 282 -3.29 2.31 -6.49
N GLY A 283 -2.65 1.68 -5.53
CA GLY A 283 -2.98 0.30 -5.12
C GLY A 283 -2.18 -0.78 -5.83
N ILE A 284 -1.24 -0.39 -6.71
CA ILE A 284 -0.27 -1.30 -7.32
C ILE A 284 1.13 -0.87 -6.94
N GLU A 285 1.90 -1.78 -6.36
CA GLU A 285 3.34 -1.69 -6.23
C GLU A 285 3.97 -2.59 -7.31
N LEU A 286 4.84 -2.04 -8.14
CA LEU A 286 5.53 -2.77 -9.18
C LEU A 286 6.87 -2.12 -9.50
N SER A 287 7.96 -2.67 -8.95
CA SER A 287 9.32 -2.16 -9.12
C SER A 287 9.46 -0.67 -8.72
N SER A 288 8.67 -0.27 -7.74
CA SER A 288 8.64 1.10 -7.23
C SER A 288 9.77 1.34 -6.24
N PHE A 289 10.30 2.55 -6.21
CA PHE A 289 11.29 2.90 -5.19
C PHE A 289 10.61 3.07 -3.83
N PRO A 290 11.19 2.52 -2.75
CA PRO A 290 10.71 2.76 -1.40
C PRO A 290 10.92 4.23 -1.00
N SER A 291 10.16 4.67 -0.01
CA SER A 291 10.36 6.00 0.57
C SER A 291 11.78 6.13 1.17
N THR A 292 12.42 7.28 0.92
CA THR A 292 13.79 7.54 1.39
C THR A 292 13.80 7.99 2.85
N ARG A 293 14.81 7.55 3.61
CA ARG A 293 15.14 8.15 4.90
C ARG A 293 15.96 9.41 4.66
N SER A 294 15.60 10.48 5.35
CA SER A 294 16.31 11.75 5.27
C SER A 294 16.72 12.22 6.66
N PHE A 295 17.90 12.82 6.76
CA PHE A 295 18.43 13.40 7.99
C PHE A 295 18.97 14.79 7.70
N GLY A 296 18.86 15.69 8.65
CA GLY A 296 19.39 17.01 8.50
C GLY A 296 19.61 17.75 9.81
N ILE A 297 20.30 18.86 9.69
CA ILE A 297 20.57 19.81 10.77
C ILE A 297 19.88 21.12 10.38
N ASN A 298 19.16 21.71 11.32
CA ASN A 298 18.60 23.05 11.17
C ASN A 298 19.22 23.97 12.22
N VAL A 299 19.73 25.10 11.79
CA VAL A 299 20.23 26.17 12.69
C VAL A 299 19.45 27.43 12.37
N LYS A 300 18.70 27.94 13.34
CA LYS A 300 17.91 29.17 13.22
C LYS A 300 18.59 30.27 14.08
N PHE A 301 18.81 31.40 13.47
CA PHE A 301 19.29 32.62 14.13
C PHE A 301 18.20 33.69 14.05
N SER A 302 18.02 34.41 15.16
CA SER A 302 17.23 35.66 15.20
C SER A 302 18.12 36.78 15.73
N PHE A 303 18.00 37.96 15.13
CA PHE A 303 18.78 39.14 15.49
C PHE A 303 17.95 40.11 16.33
#